data_35e9b0f09420e68df926d52a808da8f9
#
_entry.id   35e9b0f09420e68df926d52a808da8f9
#
_cell.length_a   1.000
_cell.length_b   1.000
_cell.length_c   1.000
_cell.angle_alpha   90.00
_cell.angle_beta   90.00
_cell.angle_gamma   90.00
#
_symmetry.space_group_name_H-M   'P 1'
#
loop_
_entity.id
_entity.type
_entity.pdbx_description
1 polymer ?
#
loop_
_entity_poly.entity_id
_entity_poly.type
_entity_poly.pdbx_seq_one_letter_code
_entity_poly.pdbx_strand_id
1 'polypeptide(L)'
;MGHAVVRDYYYDLSDRGVLTLDGVVQDDPWFCDFMFRRLAPTANPEYPEYPYVCRCGDEMNYLRPSDTPIVYTGFDGSRLFYGSSLSTPFAPDRLSYSHDGVLYHWAPIGDVGRIVPQVATEIAKYIEPWGPYYAYLGDDGREKIPVLPRDLSPSISVLRPRKDNACVGCGQANPFSLRLSFVVNSDDASVSTWITPDVRFQGALETTHGGMISLLLDEAMGKALSAQGIKAPTAHLGVNFRRPMILGEEYHIRAWIREQQGRKKFVSAEVRAWNNPDVVVADADALFIERVTTPSA
;
A
#
# COMPACT_ATOMS: atom_id res chain seq x y z
N MET A 1 43.74 -19.40 28.42
CA MET A 1 42.68 -18.51 27.92
C MET A 1 41.40 -19.32 28.06
N GLY A 2 40.59 -19.01 29.08
CA GLY A 2 39.30 -19.70 29.26
C GLY A 2 38.37 -19.32 28.10
N HIS A 3 37.87 -20.31 27.38
CA HIS A 3 36.76 -20.11 26.46
C HIS A 3 35.58 -19.66 27.31
N ALA A 4 35.10 -18.43 27.10
CA ALA A 4 33.83 -17.97 27.65
C ALA A 4 32.77 -18.96 27.17
N VAL A 5 32.03 -19.57 28.09
CA VAL A 5 30.93 -20.47 27.77
C VAL A 5 29.81 -19.57 27.25
N VAL A 6 29.58 -19.59 25.95
CA VAL A 6 28.42 -18.93 25.35
C VAL A 6 27.18 -19.69 25.83
N ARG A 7 26.22 -18.96 26.40
CA ARG A 7 24.94 -19.53 26.85
C ARG A 7 23.90 -19.22 25.82
N ASP A 8 23.16 -20.23 25.37
CA ASP A 8 22.10 -20.11 24.39
C ASP A 8 20.73 -20.21 25.07
N TYR A 9 19.85 -19.27 24.77
CA TYR A 9 18.47 -19.24 25.24
C TYR A 9 17.53 -19.19 24.05
N TYR A 10 16.42 -19.93 24.13
CA TYR A 10 15.49 -20.13 23.01
C TYR A 10 14.11 -19.63 23.40
N TYR A 11 13.73 -18.49 22.82
CA TYR A 11 12.49 -17.78 23.11
C TYR A 11 11.46 -18.03 22.02
N ASP A 12 10.20 -18.14 22.43
CA ASP A 12 9.05 -18.15 21.55
C ASP A 12 8.29 -16.83 21.65
N LEU A 13 7.88 -16.27 20.49
CA LEU A 13 7.02 -15.11 20.41
C LEU A 13 5.68 -15.50 19.79
N SER A 14 4.61 -15.35 20.57
CA SER A 14 3.26 -15.61 20.08
C SER A 14 2.76 -14.54 19.11
N ASP A 15 1.71 -14.86 18.38
CA ASP A 15 0.98 -13.92 17.50
C ASP A 15 0.26 -12.77 18.25
N ARG A 16 0.25 -12.84 19.59
CA ARG A 16 -0.25 -11.78 20.49
C ARG A 16 0.86 -10.94 21.13
N GLY A 17 2.11 -11.19 20.76
CA GLY A 17 3.27 -10.46 21.30
C GLY A 17 3.75 -10.93 22.66
N VAL A 18 3.35 -12.11 23.11
CA VAL A 18 3.81 -12.70 24.36
C VAL A 18 5.12 -13.43 24.11
N LEU A 19 6.17 -13.01 24.80
CA LEU A 19 7.48 -13.64 24.78
C LEU A 19 7.57 -14.71 25.87
N THR A 20 8.04 -15.92 25.55
CA THR A 20 8.21 -17.01 26.53
C THR A 20 9.57 -17.66 26.39
N LEU A 21 10.13 -18.13 27.51
CA LEU A 21 11.30 -19.02 27.60
C LEU A 21 10.86 -20.29 28.34
N ASP A 22 10.99 -21.45 27.70
CA ASP A 22 10.55 -22.74 28.25
C ASP A 22 9.10 -22.71 28.78
N GLY A 23 8.23 -21.98 28.07
CA GLY A 23 6.82 -21.81 28.42
C GLY A 23 6.56 -20.78 29.54
N VAL A 24 7.59 -20.17 30.12
CA VAL A 24 7.47 -19.12 31.13
C VAL A 24 7.46 -17.74 30.46
N VAL A 25 6.44 -16.94 30.75
CA VAL A 25 6.31 -15.58 30.20
C VAL A 25 7.46 -14.70 30.67
N GLN A 26 8.02 -13.98 29.73
CA GLN A 26 9.06 -12.97 29.95
C GLN A 26 8.42 -11.60 29.79
N ASP A 27 8.16 -10.91 30.89
CA ASP A 27 7.45 -9.63 30.94
C ASP A 27 8.28 -8.50 31.58
N ASP A 28 9.58 -8.76 31.87
CA ASP A 28 10.47 -7.69 32.30
C ASP A 28 10.61 -6.62 31.22
N PRO A 29 10.19 -5.37 31.50
CA PRO A 29 10.15 -4.33 30.48
C PRO A 29 11.49 -3.99 29.89
N TRP A 30 12.55 -3.99 30.72
CA TRP A 30 13.90 -3.68 30.27
C TRP A 30 14.43 -4.76 29.34
N PHE A 31 14.24 -6.04 29.71
CA PHE A 31 14.69 -7.17 28.91
C PHE A 31 13.97 -7.24 27.57
N CYS A 32 12.64 -7.09 27.55
CA CYS A 32 11.84 -7.08 26.34
C CYS A 32 12.33 -5.99 25.36
N ASP A 33 12.47 -4.75 25.83
CA ASP A 33 12.94 -3.66 24.99
C ASP A 33 14.38 -3.84 24.53
N PHE A 34 15.25 -4.36 25.41
CA PHE A 34 16.63 -4.67 25.07
C PHE A 34 16.69 -5.72 23.95
N MET A 35 15.93 -6.80 24.07
CA MET A 35 15.88 -7.89 23.11
C MET A 35 15.41 -7.40 21.73
N PHE A 36 14.25 -6.73 21.65
CA PHE A 36 13.70 -6.26 20.39
C PHE A 36 14.51 -5.14 19.73
N ARG A 37 15.23 -4.31 20.48
CA ARG A 37 16.15 -3.30 19.91
C ARG A 37 17.36 -3.90 19.22
N ARG A 38 17.79 -5.07 19.64
CA ARG A 38 19.04 -5.73 19.19
C ARG A 38 18.81 -7.00 18.41
N LEU A 39 17.55 -7.36 18.21
CA LEU A 39 17.17 -8.53 17.43
C LEU A 39 17.67 -8.38 16.00
N ALA A 40 18.32 -9.40 15.48
CA ALA A 40 18.83 -9.44 14.12
C ALA A 40 18.54 -10.81 13.48
N PRO A 41 18.36 -10.87 12.16
CA PRO A 41 18.29 -12.16 11.47
C PRO A 41 19.54 -12.99 11.70
N THR A 42 19.36 -14.30 11.83
CA THR A 42 20.47 -15.27 11.92
C THR A 42 20.15 -16.51 11.10
N ALA A 43 21.20 -17.19 10.65
CA ALA A 43 21.09 -18.50 10.02
C ALA A 43 21.84 -19.50 10.88
N ASN A 44 21.22 -19.96 11.97
CA ASN A 44 21.77 -21.02 12.80
C ASN A 44 21.42 -22.38 12.16
N PRO A 45 22.39 -23.13 11.64
CA PRO A 45 22.12 -24.41 10.98
C PRO A 45 21.65 -25.52 11.95
N GLU A 46 21.94 -25.38 13.25
CA GLU A 46 21.52 -26.34 14.27
C GLU A 46 20.05 -26.13 14.68
N TYR A 47 19.58 -24.86 14.65
CA TYR A 47 18.22 -24.49 15.05
C TYR A 47 17.62 -23.52 14.02
N PRO A 48 17.29 -24.00 12.81
CA PRO A 48 16.78 -23.15 11.71
C PRO A 48 15.41 -22.53 12.01
N GLU A 49 14.66 -23.09 12.97
CA GLU A 49 13.37 -22.57 13.44
C GLU A 49 13.48 -21.29 14.28
N TYR A 50 14.71 -20.89 14.69
CA TYR A 50 15.00 -19.65 15.40
C TYR A 50 15.73 -18.65 14.48
N PRO A 51 15.02 -18.00 13.55
CA PRO A 51 15.64 -17.18 12.51
C PRO A 51 16.14 -15.81 12.98
N TYR A 52 15.99 -15.50 14.27
CA TYR A 52 16.43 -14.24 14.85
C TYR A 52 17.23 -14.48 16.12
N VAL A 53 18.18 -13.57 16.41
CA VAL A 53 19.01 -13.62 17.61
C VAL A 53 19.26 -12.21 18.17
N CYS A 54 19.25 -12.11 19.49
CA CYS A 54 19.74 -10.94 20.24
C CYS A 54 20.95 -11.37 21.09
N ARG A 55 22.13 -10.76 20.85
CA ARG A 55 23.32 -11.01 21.63
C ARG A 55 23.36 -10.11 22.86
N CYS A 56 23.58 -10.71 24.04
CA CYS A 56 23.76 -10.04 25.32
C CYS A 56 25.05 -10.52 26.01
N GLY A 57 26.18 -9.84 25.82
CA GLY A 57 27.46 -10.28 26.32
C GLY A 57 27.85 -11.65 25.75
N ASP A 58 27.98 -12.63 26.63
CA ASP A 58 28.27 -14.03 26.29
C ASP A 58 27.00 -14.90 26.13
N GLU A 59 25.82 -14.26 26.04
CA GLU A 59 24.53 -14.92 25.87
C GLU A 59 23.99 -14.68 24.49
N MET A 60 23.46 -15.74 23.86
CA MET A 60 22.76 -15.69 22.59
C MET A 60 21.27 -16.00 22.82
N ASN A 61 20.43 -15.02 22.62
CA ASN A 61 18.98 -15.13 22.83
C ASN A 61 18.31 -15.30 21.47
N TYR A 62 18.03 -16.54 21.11
CA TYR A 62 17.37 -16.89 19.85
C TYR A 62 15.87 -16.70 19.94
N LEU A 63 15.23 -16.24 18.86
CA LEU A 63 13.80 -16.01 18.81
C LEU A 63 13.14 -16.79 17.68
N ARG A 64 12.10 -17.52 18.02
CA ARG A 64 11.14 -18.16 17.10
C ARG A 64 9.80 -17.43 17.17
N PRO A 65 9.46 -16.59 16.18
CA PRO A 65 8.15 -15.99 16.11
C PRO A 65 7.14 -16.97 15.52
N SER A 66 5.89 -16.95 16.01
CA SER A 66 4.79 -17.71 15.41
C SER A 66 4.35 -17.17 14.05
N ASP A 67 4.62 -15.87 13.79
CA ASP A 67 4.31 -15.19 12.52
C ASP A 67 5.45 -14.20 12.17
N THR A 68 5.53 -13.06 12.84
CA THR A 68 6.54 -12.01 12.59
C THR A 68 7.37 -11.71 13.83
N PRO A 69 8.65 -11.27 13.68
CA PRO A 69 9.51 -10.97 14.82
C PRO A 69 9.09 -9.74 15.61
N ILE A 70 8.23 -8.90 15.05
CA ILE A 70 7.61 -7.75 15.70
C ILE A 70 6.10 -7.95 15.73
N VAL A 71 5.49 -7.78 16.91
CA VAL A 71 4.05 -7.81 17.09
C VAL A 71 3.62 -6.48 17.72
N TYR A 72 2.77 -5.73 17.01
CA TYR A 72 2.25 -4.45 17.47
C TYR A 72 1.06 -4.67 18.40
N THR A 73 1.24 -4.32 19.67
CA THR A 73 0.28 -4.54 20.75
C THR A 73 -0.43 -3.27 21.22
N GLY A 74 0.00 -2.09 20.71
CA GLY A 74 -0.60 -0.79 21.04
C GLY A 74 -0.58 0.18 19.88
N PHE A 75 -1.50 1.15 19.90
CA PHE A 75 -1.64 2.22 18.91
C PHE A 75 -2.17 3.49 19.57
N ASP A 76 -1.59 4.66 19.27
CA ASP A 76 -2.01 5.96 19.79
C ASP A 76 -2.55 6.93 18.72
N GLY A 77 -2.80 6.43 17.51
CA GLY A 77 -3.19 7.23 16.35
C GLY A 77 -2.02 7.66 15.47
N SER A 78 -0.80 7.72 16.02
CA SER A 78 0.41 8.16 15.31
C SER A 78 1.54 7.14 15.32
N ARG A 79 1.55 6.25 16.28
CA ARG A 79 2.59 5.24 16.49
C ARG A 79 2.01 3.86 16.83
N LEU A 80 2.68 2.84 16.34
CA LEU A 80 2.45 1.45 16.71
C LEU A 80 3.48 1.03 17.75
N PHE A 81 3.04 0.40 18.84
CA PHE A 81 3.88 -0.01 19.96
C PHE A 81 4.13 -1.51 19.95
N TYR A 82 5.35 -1.92 20.33
CA TYR A 82 5.78 -3.31 20.44
C TYR A 82 6.81 -3.47 21.57
N GLY A 83 7.15 -4.69 21.96
CA GLY A 83 7.96 -4.92 23.16
C GLY A 83 7.24 -4.38 24.38
N SER A 84 7.92 -3.60 25.22
CA SER A 84 7.33 -2.94 26.39
C SER A 84 7.06 -1.44 26.14
N SER A 85 8.02 -0.72 25.53
CA SER A 85 7.91 0.72 25.28
C SER A 85 8.37 1.15 23.89
N LEU A 86 8.77 0.20 23.05
CA LEU A 86 9.26 0.50 21.70
C LEU A 86 8.10 0.89 20.78
N SER A 87 8.40 1.70 19.78
CA SER A 87 7.37 2.10 18.83
C SER A 87 7.92 2.44 17.46
N THR A 88 7.05 2.35 16.46
CA THR A 88 7.28 2.71 15.06
C THR A 88 6.26 3.77 14.65
N PRO A 89 6.62 4.82 13.88
CA PRO A 89 5.64 5.72 13.31
C PRO A 89 4.62 4.97 12.47
N PHE A 90 3.34 5.25 12.69
CA PHE A 90 2.28 4.70 11.86
C PHE A 90 2.22 5.46 10.52
N ALA A 91 2.22 4.70 9.43
CA ALA A 91 2.09 5.22 8.08
C ALA A 91 1.10 4.34 7.32
N PRO A 92 -0.11 4.84 7.00
CA PRO A 92 -1.15 4.02 6.34
C PRO A 92 -0.70 3.37 5.05
N ASP A 93 0.20 4.02 4.32
CA ASP A 93 0.78 3.51 3.08
C ASP A 93 1.75 2.34 3.28
N ARG A 94 1.96 1.92 4.51
CA ARG A 94 2.77 0.76 4.91
C ARG A 94 1.94 -0.38 5.49
N LEU A 95 0.62 -0.24 5.44
CA LEU A 95 -0.30 -1.31 5.80
C LEU A 95 -0.36 -2.36 4.69
N SER A 96 -0.53 -3.60 5.12
CA SER A 96 -0.87 -4.74 4.26
C SER A 96 -1.74 -5.73 5.05
N TYR A 97 -2.32 -6.71 4.37
CA TYR A 97 -3.13 -7.73 5.04
C TYR A 97 -2.84 -9.13 4.48
N SER A 98 -3.09 -10.17 5.27
CA SER A 98 -3.08 -11.56 4.82
C SER A 98 -4.45 -11.99 4.28
N HIS A 99 -4.49 -13.13 3.61
CA HIS A 99 -5.74 -13.75 3.14
C HIS A 99 -6.76 -13.95 4.27
N ASP A 100 -6.27 -14.25 5.49
CA ASP A 100 -7.11 -14.43 6.69
C ASP A 100 -7.52 -13.11 7.35
N GLY A 101 -7.25 -11.96 6.73
CA GLY A 101 -7.65 -10.64 7.22
C GLY A 101 -6.78 -10.08 8.35
N VAL A 102 -5.62 -10.66 8.62
CA VAL A 102 -4.67 -10.12 9.59
C VAL A 102 -3.99 -8.88 9.00
N LEU A 103 -3.97 -7.78 9.77
CA LEU A 103 -3.25 -6.56 9.39
C LEU A 103 -1.78 -6.63 9.80
N TYR A 104 -0.94 -6.07 8.94
CA TYR A 104 0.49 -5.89 9.14
C TYR A 104 0.89 -4.47 8.81
N HIS A 105 1.97 -4.04 9.41
CA HIS A 105 2.62 -2.77 9.09
C HIS A 105 4.12 -3.00 8.97
N TRP A 106 4.81 -2.13 8.21
CA TRP A 106 6.27 -2.16 8.18
C TRP A 106 6.88 -2.19 9.58
N ALA A 107 7.91 -3.00 9.75
CA ALA A 107 8.62 -3.16 11.01
C ALA A 107 10.15 -3.00 10.82
N PRO A 108 10.89 -2.59 11.87
CA PRO A 108 12.33 -2.40 11.80
C PRO A 108 13.11 -3.71 11.60
N ILE A 109 12.45 -4.85 11.84
CA ILE A 109 13.03 -6.19 11.71
C ILE A 109 11.99 -7.08 11.03
N GLY A 110 12.41 -7.87 10.05
CA GLY A 110 11.56 -8.82 9.33
C GLY A 110 10.59 -8.17 8.34
N ASP A 111 10.87 -6.92 7.92
CA ASP A 111 10.14 -6.12 6.95
C ASP A 111 8.73 -5.73 7.39
N VAL A 112 7.97 -6.63 8.02
CA VAL A 112 6.62 -6.37 8.55
C VAL A 112 6.45 -6.90 9.96
N GLY A 113 5.59 -6.23 10.73
CA GLY A 113 5.11 -6.65 12.05
C GLY A 113 3.61 -6.90 12.02
N ARG A 114 3.19 -7.99 12.69
CA ARG A 114 1.79 -8.33 12.87
C ARG A 114 1.11 -7.31 13.79
N ILE A 115 -0.12 -6.95 13.49
CA ILE A 115 -0.95 -6.10 14.35
C ILE A 115 -1.94 -6.99 15.09
N VAL A 116 -1.98 -6.90 16.43
CA VAL A 116 -2.93 -7.70 17.23
C VAL A 116 -4.38 -7.26 16.96
N PRO A 117 -5.39 -8.15 17.14
CA PRO A 117 -6.78 -7.86 16.80
C PRO A 117 -7.35 -6.58 17.43
N GLN A 118 -6.98 -6.27 18.66
CA GLN A 118 -7.45 -5.06 19.35
C GLN A 118 -6.99 -3.78 18.63
N VAL A 119 -5.72 -3.72 18.26
CA VAL A 119 -5.14 -2.60 17.50
C VAL A 119 -5.68 -2.58 16.08
N ALA A 120 -5.81 -3.76 15.44
CA ALA A 120 -6.39 -3.87 14.10
C ALA A 120 -7.81 -3.31 14.05
N THR A 121 -8.63 -3.53 15.08
CA THR A 121 -10.00 -2.99 15.19
C THR A 121 -10.02 -1.45 15.22
N GLU A 122 -9.03 -0.82 15.88
CA GLU A 122 -8.90 0.63 15.90
C GLU A 122 -8.56 1.20 14.52
N ILE A 123 -7.62 0.56 13.82
CA ILE A 123 -7.18 0.96 12.48
C ILE A 123 -8.27 0.71 11.44
N ALA A 124 -9.00 -0.40 11.57
CA ALA A 124 -10.04 -0.81 10.63
C ALA A 124 -11.22 0.18 10.52
N LYS A 125 -11.40 1.06 11.51
CA LYS A 125 -12.40 2.16 11.45
C LYS A 125 -12.16 3.12 10.27
N TYR A 126 -10.93 3.16 9.77
CA TYR A 126 -10.50 4.01 8.67
C TYR A 126 -10.26 3.22 7.37
N ILE A 127 -10.58 1.92 7.35
CA ILE A 127 -10.39 1.07 6.17
C ILE A 127 -11.74 0.77 5.53
N GLU A 128 -11.83 0.98 4.23
CA GLU A 128 -13.01 0.67 3.42
C GLU A 128 -12.67 -0.21 2.21
N PRO A 129 -13.64 -0.93 1.63
CA PRO A 129 -13.46 -1.60 0.36
C PRO A 129 -13.05 -0.62 -0.75
N TRP A 130 -12.17 -1.06 -1.63
CA TRP A 130 -11.70 -0.31 -2.79
C TRP A 130 -11.41 -1.27 -3.96
N GLY A 131 -12.41 -1.51 -4.77
CA GLY A 131 -12.38 -2.57 -5.76
C GLY A 131 -12.11 -3.95 -5.15
N PRO A 132 -11.14 -4.71 -5.65
CA PRO A 132 -10.77 -6.02 -5.11
C PRO A 132 -9.86 -5.93 -3.86
N TYR A 133 -9.55 -4.71 -3.42
CA TYR A 133 -8.66 -4.40 -2.31
C TYR A 133 -9.36 -3.62 -1.22
N TYR A 134 -8.57 -3.11 -0.29
CA TYR A 134 -8.99 -2.13 0.71
C TYR A 134 -8.19 -0.84 0.56
N ALA A 135 -8.73 0.25 1.10
CA ALA A 135 -8.03 1.52 1.21
C ALA A 135 -8.20 2.09 2.62
N TYR A 136 -7.13 2.68 3.14
CA TYR A 136 -7.19 3.51 4.34
C TYR A 136 -7.60 4.93 3.94
N LEU A 137 -8.57 5.50 4.63
CA LEU A 137 -9.02 6.87 4.41
C LEU A 137 -8.04 7.84 5.06
N GLY A 138 -7.47 8.74 4.27
CA GLY A 138 -6.67 9.84 4.78
C GLY A 138 -7.46 10.80 5.67
N ASP A 139 -6.77 11.69 6.38
CA ASP A 139 -7.35 12.58 7.39
C ASP A 139 -8.51 13.45 6.88
N ASP A 140 -8.51 13.78 5.59
CA ASP A 140 -9.58 14.58 4.97
C ASP A 140 -10.72 13.74 4.39
N GLY A 141 -10.68 12.41 4.54
CA GLY A 141 -11.67 11.46 4.02
C GLY A 141 -11.73 11.36 2.49
N ARG A 142 -10.82 12.02 1.77
CA ARG A 142 -10.78 12.04 0.30
C ARG A 142 -9.72 11.13 -0.29
N GLU A 143 -8.56 11.09 0.36
CA GLU A 143 -7.46 10.25 -0.08
C GLU A 143 -7.71 8.79 0.30
N LYS A 144 -7.71 7.92 -0.71
CA LYS A 144 -7.75 6.47 -0.53
C LYS A 144 -6.34 5.92 -0.67
N ILE A 145 -5.73 5.56 0.46
CA ILE A 145 -4.39 4.99 0.50
C ILE A 145 -4.51 3.47 0.37
N PRO A 146 -4.09 2.85 -0.72
CA PRO A 146 -4.27 1.42 -0.94
C PRO A 146 -3.62 0.57 0.13
N VAL A 147 -4.38 -0.38 0.67
CA VAL A 147 -3.91 -1.46 1.55
C VAL A 147 -4.04 -2.74 0.75
N LEU A 148 -2.90 -3.34 0.41
CA LEU A 148 -2.83 -4.50 -0.47
C LEU A 148 -2.52 -5.80 0.30
N PRO A 149 -2.90 -6.97 -0.24
CA PRO A 149 -2.46 -8.25 0.29
C PRO A 149 -0.92 -8.33 0.32
N ARG A 150 -0.35 -8.93 1.38
CA ARG A 150 1.12 -9.09 1.49
C ARG A 150 1.68 -10.19 0.57
N ASP A 151 0.85 -11.11 0.15
CA ASP A 151 1.16 -12.22 -0.78
C ASP A 151 0.80 -11.90 -2.24
N LEU A 152 0.57 -10.63 -2.53
CA LEU A 152 0.25 -10.17 -3.87
C LEU A 152 1.42 -10.43 -4.83
N SER A 153 1.08 -10.72 -6.10
CA SER A 153 2.10 -10.91 -7.15
C SER A 153 3.08 -9.72 -7.18
N PRO A 154 4.38 -9.95 -7.32
CA PRO A 154 5.38 -8.89 -7.48
C PRO A 154 5.10 -7.95 -8.67
N SER A 155 4.28 -8.39 -9.63
CA SER A 155 3.84 -7.57 -10.77
C SER A 155 2.84 -6.47 -10.38
N ILE A 156 2.23 -6.57 -9.19
CA ILE A 156 1.25 -5.60 -8.69
C ILE A 156 1.92 -4.67 -7.70
N SER A 157 1.76 -3.36 -7.93
CA SER A 157 2.32 -2.32 -7.07
C SER A 157 1.43 -1.08 -7.01
N VAL A 158 1.70 -0.17 -6.07
CA VAL A 158 1.00 1.12 -5.97
C VAL A 158 1.84 2.22 -6.61
N LEU A 159 1.24 2.96 -7.54
CA LEU A 159 1.85 4.17 -8.06
C LEU A 159 1.59 5.33 -7.08
N ARG A 160 2.62 5.71 -6.34
CA ARG A 160 2.52 6.76 -5.32
C ARG A 160 2.77 8.13 -5.95
N PRO A 161 1.86 9.11 -5.75
CA PRO A 161 2.11 10.48 -6.16
C PRO A 161 3.23 11.10 -5.30
N ARG A 162 4.01 12.00 -5.90
CA ARG A 162 4.99 12.78 -5.14
C ARG A 162 4.27 13.79 -4.24
N LYS A 163 4.82 14.07 -3.07
CA LYS A 163 4.24 15.02 -2.10
C LYS A 163 4.11 16.45 -2.64
N ASP A 164 5.02 16.85 -3.56
CA ASP A 164 5.04 18.16 -4.22
C ASP A 164 4.16 18.24 -5.48
N ASN A 165 3.43 17.17 -5.80
CA ASN A 165 2.58 17.10 -6.98
C ASN A 165 1.32 17.95 -6.79
N ALA A 166 1.10 18.91 -7.69
CA ALA A 166 -0.08 19.80 -7.71
C ALA A 166 -1.13 19.41 -8.78
N CYS A 167 -1.10 18.19 -9.30
CA CYS A 167 -2.09 17.70 -10.26
C CYS A 167 -3.50 17.67 -9.65
N VAL A 168 -4.50 18.10 -10.41
CA VAL A 168 -5.91 18.04 -9.97
C VAL A 168 -6.42 16.62 -9.81
N GLY A 169 -5.89 15.64 -10.58
CA GLY A 169 -6.31 14.25 -10.49
C GLY A 169 -5.73 13.52 -9.29
N CYS A 170 -4.39 13.66 -9.02
CA CYS A 170 -3.68 12.83 -8.05
C CYS A 170 -2.76 13.59 -7.10
N GLY A 171 -2.65 14.92 -7.20
CA GLY A 171 -1.63 15.70 -6.49
C GLY A 171 -1.96 15.94 -5.02
N GLN A 172 -1.04 15.62 -4.13
CA GLN A 172 -1.21 15.88 -2.69
C GLN A 172 -1.08 17.37 -2.34
N ALA A 173 -0.29 18.13 -3.12
CA ALA A 173 -0.09 19.57 -2.89
C ALA A 173 -1.26 20.45 -3.40
N ASN A 174 -2.21 19.89 -4.17
CA ASN A 174 -3.35 20.62 -4.66
C ASN A 174 -4.57 20.42 -3.72
N PRO A 175 -5.11 21.48 -3.06
CA PRO A 175 -6.26 21.34 -2.17
C PRO A 175 -7.55 20.91 -2.88
N PHE A 176 -7.63 21.07 -4.21
CA PHE A 176 -8.77 20.66 -5.03
C PHE A 176 -8.58 19.31 -5.73
N SER A 177 -7.45 18.65 -5.51
CA SER A 177 -7.15 17.35 -6.11
C SER A 177 -8.18 16.30 -5.72
N LEU A 178 -8.47 15.41 -6.66
CA LEU A 178 -9.26 14.20 -6.42
C LEU A 178 -8.48 13.16 -5.61
N ARG A 179 -7.15 13.32 -5.49
CA ARG A 179 -6.23 12.43 -4.76
C ARG A 179 -6.33 10.96 -5.16
N LEU A 180 -6.51 10.72 -6.46
CA LEU A 180 -6.62 9.38 -7.00
C LEU A 180 -5.34 8.58 -6.76
N SER A 181 -5.50 7.38 -6.25
CA SER A 181 -4.45 6.36 -6.12
C SER A 181 -4.60 5.31 -7.22
N PHE A 182 -3.50 4.73 -7.66
CA PHE A 182 -3.50 3.76 -8.75
C PHE A 182 -2.72 2.51 -8.38
N VAL A 183 -3.28 1.35 -8.72
CA VAL A 183 -2.59 0.07 -8.73
C VAL A 183 -2.02 -0.16 -10.13
N VAL A 184 -0.76 -0.54 -10.19
CA VAL A 184 -0.05 -0.90 -11.43
C VAL A 184 -0.01 -2.40 -11.55
N ASN A 185 -0.31 -2.93 -12.73
CA ASN A 185 -0.01 -4.29 -13.12
C ASN A 185 1.07 -4.26 -14.21
N SER A 186 2.27 -4.73 -13.89
CA SER A 186 3.40 -4.74 -14.84
C SER A 186 3.32 -5.87 -15.86
N ASP A 187 2.52 -6.92 -15.63
CA ASP A 187 2.37 -8.04 -16.55
C ASP A 187 1.68 -7.62 -17.86
N ASP A 188 0.72 -6.69 -17.76
CA ASP A 188 -0.02 -6.17 -18.91
C ASP A 188 0.15 -4.66 -19.13
N ALA A 189 1.10 -4.05 -18.41
CA ALA A 189 1.42 -2.62 -18.48
C ALA A 189 0.19 -1.72 -18.25
N SER A 190 -0.73 -2.13 -17.39
CA SER A 190 -1.94 -1.38 -17.08
C SER A 190 -1.90 -0.72 -15.70
N VAL A 191 -2.76 0.26 -15.52
CA VAL A 191 -3.08 0.84 -14.22
C VAL A 191 -4.57 0.81 -13.96
N SER A 192 -4.94 0.67 -12.70
CA SER A 192 -6.33 0.62 -12.26
C SER A 192 -6.57 1.53 -11.06
N THR A 193 -7.76 2.12 -11.00
CA THR A 193 -8.29 2.80 -9.82
C THR A 193 -9.78 2.55 -9.70
N TRP A 194 -10.31 2.68 -8.48
CA TRP A 194 -11.75 2.55 -8.21
C TRP A 194 -12.25 3.84 -7.59
N ILE A 195 -13.41 4.29 -8.05
CA ILE A 195 -14.00 5.55 -7.60
C ILE A 195 -15.51 5.41 -7.41
N THR A 196 -16.01 6.02 -6.36
CA THR A 196 -17.43 6.25 -6.13
C THR A 196 -17.66 7.76 -6.26
N PRO A 197 -18.16 8.26 -7.42
CA PRO A 197 -18.36 9.68 -7.60
C PRO A 197 -19.45 10.20 -6.67
N ASP A 198 -19.21 11.34 -6.06
CA ASP A 198 -20.17 12.04 -5.20
C ASP A 198 -20.68 13.34 -5.86
N VAL A 199 -21.44 14.12 -5.10
CA VAL A 199 -22.06 15.37 -5.59
C VAL A 199 -21.08 16.37 -6.20
N ARG A 200 -19.79 16.35 -5.83
CA ARG A 200 -18.74 17.21 -6.41
C ARG A 200 -18.49 16.90 -7.90
N PHE A 201 -18.86 15.71 -8.34
CA PHE A 201 -18.74 15.26 -9.73
C PHE A 201 -20.02 15.51 -10.55
N GLN A 202 -21.09 16.00 -9.94
CA GLN A 202 -22.40 16.08 -10.57
C GLN A 202 -22.42 17.01 -11.80
N GLY A 203 -22.98 16.49 -12.89
CA GLY A 203 -23.40 17.26 -14.06
C GLY A 203 -24.92 17.40 -14.08
N ALA A 204 -25.62 16.56 -14.84
CA ALA A 204 -27.07 16.43 -14.74
C ALA A 204 -27.45 15.73 -13.41
N LEU A 205 -28.75 15.76 -13.08
CA LEU A 205 -29.23 15.17 -11.82
C LEU A 205 -28.79 13.71 -11.69
N GLU A 206 -28.20 13.39 -10.52
CA GLU A 206 -27.70 12.06 -10.13
C GLU A 206 -26.62 11.46 -11.04
N THR A 207 -26.07 12.22 -11.98
CA THR A 207 -25.06 11.73 -12.91
C THR A 207 -23.76 12.52 -12.87
N THR A 208 -22.66 11.83 -13.10
CA THR A 208 -21.32 12.42 -13.18
C THR A 208 -21.20 13.28 -14.46
N HIS A 209 -20.63 14.49 -14.31
CA HIS A 209 -20.37 15.38 -15.43
C HIS A 209 -19.36 14.76 -16.41
N GLY A 210 -19.64 14.84 -17.71
CA GLY A 210 -18.77 14.27 -18.75
C GLY A 210 -17.32 14.78 -18.70
N GLY A 211 -17.11 16.05 -18.33
CA GLY A 211 -15.78 16.61 -18.12
C GLY A 211 -15.01 15.94 -16.98
N MET A 212 -15.71 15.51 -15.91
CA MET A 212 -15.10 14.74 -14.81
C MET A 212 -14.72 13.33 -15.27
N ILE A 213 -15.58 12.67 -16.05
CA ILE A 213 -15.27 11.37 -16.66
C ILE A 213 -14.03 11.49 -17.56
N SER A 214 -13.94 12.55 -18.37
CA SER A 214 -12.77 12.81 -19.23
C SER A 214 -11.49 13.04 -18.41
N LEU A 215 -11.57 13.77 -17.29
CA LEU A 215 -10.45 13.98 -16.37
C LEU A 215 -9.97 12.64 -15.76
N LEU A 216 -10.89 11.78 -15.33
CA LEU A 216 -10.57 10.48 -14.76
C LEU A 216 -9.84 9.58 -15.76
N LEU A 217 -10.31 9.55 -17.01
CA LEU A 217 -9.71 8.79 -18.11
C LEU A 217 -8.33 9.34 -18.50
N ASP A 218 -8.18 10.65 -18.63
CA ASP A 218 -6.90 11.32 -18.95
C ASP A 218 -5.87 11.07 -17.85
N GLU A 219 -6.27 11.21 -16.58
CA GLU A 219 -5.39 10.93 -15.45
C GLU A 219 -4.92 9.47 -15.43
N ALA A 220 -5.84 8.51 -15.62
CA ALA A 220 -5.48 7.09 -15.67
C ALA A 220 -4.50 6.78 -16.81
N MET A 221 -4.73 7.34 -18.01
CA MET A 221 -3.83 7.17 -19.16
C MET A 221 -2.44 7.79 -18.90
N GLY A 222 -2.40 8.97 -18.29
CA GLY A 222 -1.16 9.61 -17.86
C GLY A 222 -0.41 8.75 -16.82
N LYS A 223 -1.14 8.04 -15.93
CA LYS A 223 -0.54 7.12 -14.95
C LYS A 223 0.01 5.84 -15.59
N ALA A 224 -0.65 5.31 -16.62
CA ALA A 224 -0.09 4.17 -17.37
C ALA A 224 1.29 4.50 -17.97
N LEU A 225 1.47 5.71 -18.48
CA LEU A 225 2.79 6.19 -18.94
C LEU A 225 3.77 6.42 -17.79
N SER A 226 3.31 7.06 -16.72
CA SER A 226 4.14 7.36 -15.53
C SER A 226 4.65 6.09 -14.87
N ALA A 227 3.88 5.01 -14.84
CA ALA A 227 4.27 3.71 -14.31
C ALA A 227 5.47 3.10 -15.06
N GLN A 228 5.65 3.48 -16.34
CA GLN A 228 6.79 3.10 -17.17
C GLN A 228 7.90 4.18 -17.19
N GLY A 229 7.84 5.19 -16.33
CA GLY A 229 8.80 6.28 -16.28
C GLY A 229 8.68 7.30 -17.43
N ILE A 230 7.64 7.20 -18.26
CA ILE A 230 7.42 8.06 -19.43
C ILE A 230 6.75 9.36 -18.99
N LYS A 231 7.35 10.50 -19.37
CA LYS A 231 6.82 11.85 -19.14
C LYS A 231 6.29 12.42 -20.44
N ALA A 232 4.99 12.40 -20.62
CA ALA A 232 4.34 12.85 -21.85
C ALA A 232 3.07 13.61 -21.52
N PRO A 233 2.90 14.86 -21.97
CA PRO A 233 1.61 15.55 -21.90
C PRO A 233 0.66 14.99 -22.94
N THR A 234 -0.63 15.07 -22.64
CA THR A 234 -1.74 14.75 -23.56
C THR A 234 -1.75 15.73 -24.72
N ALA A 235 -1.73 15.22 -25.94
CA ALA A 235 -1.82 15.99 -27.17
C ALA A 235 -3.20 15.87 -27.83
N HIS A 236 -3.86 14.74 -27.66
CA HIS A 236 -5.23 14.50 -28.12
C HIS A 236 -5.92 13.53 -27.16
N LEU A 237 -7.19 13.78 -26.91
CA LEU A 237 -8.06 12.92 -26.10
C LEU A 237 -9.42 12.80 -26.81
N GLY A 238 -9.80 11.59 -27.16
CA GLY A 238 -11.12 11.24 -27.67
C GLY A 238 -11.88 10.39 -26.65
N VAL A 239 -13.05 10.83 -26.20
CA VAL A 239 -13.87 10.13 -25.21
C VAL A 239 -15.20 9.73 -25.80
N ASN A 240 -15.59 8.48 -25.63
CA ASN A 240 -16.92 7.96 -25.97
C ASN A 240 -17.71 7.73 -24.69
N PHE A 241 -18.79 8.46 -24.49
CA PHE A 241 -19.72 8.28 -23.39
C PHE A 241 -20.79 7.26 -23.82
N ARG A 242 -20.78 6.09 -23.18
CA ARG A 242 -21.65 4.96 -23.55
C ARG A 242 -22.92 4.92 -22.70
N ARG A 243 -22.80 5.24 -21.40
CA ARG A 243 -23.87 5.20 -20.40
C ARG A 243 -23.68 6.29 -19.38
N PRO A 244 -24.73 6.74 -18.67
CA PRO A 244 -24.57 7.60 -17.50
C PRO A 244 -23.71 6.92 -16.42
N MET A 245 -22.81 7.69 -15.81
CA MET A 245 -22.06 7.31 -14.62
C MET A 245 -22.80 7.87 -13.40
N ILE A 246 -23.44 7.00 -12.62
CA ILE A 246 -24.35 7.37 -11.53
C ILE A 246 -23.56 7.73 -10.29
N LEU A 247 -23.98 8.78 -9.56
CA LEU A 247 -23.38 9.15 -8.28
C LEU A 247 -23.68 8.07 -7.22
N GLY A 248 -22.70 7.80 -6.35
CA GLY A 248 -22.82 6.83 -5.28
C GLY A 248 -22.58 5.37 -5.69
N GLU A 249 -22.44 5.07 -6.98
CA GLU A 249 -22.05 3.75 -7.47
C GLU A 249 -20.52 3.67 -7.64
N GLU A 250 -19.95 2.49 -7.42
CA GLU A 250 -18.51 2.27 -7.61
C GLU A 250 -18.18 1.90 -9.06
N TYR A 251 -17.09 2.46 -9.57
CA TYR A 251 -16.60 2.24 -10.94
C TYR A 251 -15.13 1.88 -10.93
N HIS A 252 -14.75 0.94 -11.81
CA HIS A 252 -13.38 0.59 -12.13
C HIS A 252 -12.92 1.40 -13.34
N ILE A 253 -11.79 2.09 -13.20
CA ILE A 253 -11.11 2.80 -14.28
C ILE A 253 -9.80 2.07 -14.55
N ARG A 254 -9.59 1.66 -15.80
CA ARG A 254 -8.39 0.98 -16.24
C ARG A 254 -7.81 1.68 -17.46
N ALA A 255 -6.47 1.83 -17.49
CA ALA A 255 -5.77 2.37 -18.64
C ALA A 255 -4.53 1.52 -18.97
N TRP A 256 -4.18 1.46 -20.26
CA TRP A 256 -3.02 0.70 -20.75
C TRP A 256 -2.41 1.36 -21.98
N ILE A 257 -1.13 1.16 -22.19
CA ILE A 257 -0.42 1.62 -23.39
C ILE A 257 -0.73 0.65 -24.51
N ARG A 258 -1.36 1.15 -25.58
CA ARG A 258 -1.70 0.36 -26.76
C ARG A 258 -0.52 0.25 -27.74
N GLU A 259 0.19 1.35 -27.94
CA GLU A 259 1.27 1.44 -28.91
C GLU A 259 2.25 2.55 -28.57
N GLN A 260 3.52 2.36 -28.96
CA GLN A 260 4.57 3.37 -28.83
C GLN A 260 5.31 3.53 -30.17
N GLN A 261 5.27 4.74 -30.75
CA GLN A 261 5.94 5.09 -32.01
C GLN A 261 6.89 6.28 -31.76
N GLY A 262 8.12 6.02 -31.43
CA GLY A 262 9.07 7.05 -31.03
C GLY A 262 8.50 7.89 -29.87
N ARG A 263 8.37 9.19 -30.06
CA ARG A 263 7.80 10.09 -29.04
C ARG A 263 6.27 9.98 -28.90
N LYS A 264 5.59 9.40 -29.86
CA LYS A 264 4.12 9.24 -29.83
C LYS A 264 3.76 8.02 -28.97
N LYS A 265 2.90 8.20 -27.98
CA LYS A 265 2.38 7.15 -27.12
C LYS A 265 0.86 7.12 -27.27
N PHE A 266 0.34 6.01 -27.74
CA PHE A 266 -1.10 5.78 -27.89
C PHE A 266 -1.58 4.99 -26.68
N VAL A 267 -2.50 5.56 -25.95
CA VAL A 267 -2.99 5.00 -24.68
C VAL A 267 -4.49 4.90 -24.74
N SER A 268 -5.04 3.81 -24.24
CA SER A 268 -6.48 3.59 -24.13
C SER A 268 -6.88 3.48 -22.66
N ALA A 269 -8.11 3.86 -22.37
CA ALA A 269 -8.71 3.70 -21.05
C ALA A 269 -10.20 3.41 -21.13
N GLU A 270 -10.75 2.80 -20.07
CA GLU A 270 -12.17 2.52 -19.95
C GLU A 270 -12.66 2.71 -18.52
N VAL A 271 -13.93 3.05 -18.38
CA VAL A 271 -14.69 3.06 -17.13
C VAL A 271 -15.73 1.96 -17.19
N ARG A 272 -15.73 1.08 -16.19
CA ARG A 272 -16.71 -0.02 -16.05
C ARG A 272 -17.45 0.09 -14.72
N ALA A 273 -18.73 -0.27 -14.71
CA ALA A 273 -19.45 -0.42 -13.45
C ALA A 273 -18.85 -1.57 -12.63
N TRP A 274 -18.55 -1.33 -11.36
CA TRP A 274 -17.90 -2.37 -10.52
C TRP A 274 -18.83 -3.55 -10.25
N ASN A 275 -20.11 -3.29 -10.02
CA ASN A 275 -21.14 -4.31 -9.79
C ASN A 275 -21.54 -5.10 -11.05
N ASN A 276 -21.16 -4.61 -12.24
CA ASN A 276 -21.39 -5.28 -13.51
C ASN A 276 -20.22 -4.98 -14.49
N PRO A 277 -19.12 -5.72 -14.42
CA PRO A 277 -17.90 -5.46 -15.21
C PRO A 277 -18.08 -5.53 -16.72
N ASP A 278 -19.16 -6.14 -17.22
CA ASP A 278 -19.47 -6.17 -18.65
C ASP A 278 -20.01 -4.82 -19.17
N VAL A 279 -20.44 -3.95 -18.26
CA VAL A 279 -20.98 -2.63 -18.60
C VAL A 279 -19.88 -1.61 -18.71
N VAL A 280 -19.52 -1.25 -19.95
CA VAL A 280 -18.66 -0.09 -20.25
C VAL A 280 -19.48 1.18 -20.17
N VAL A 281 -19.09 2.11 -19.30
CA VAL A 281 -19.73 3.41 -19.09
C VAL A 281 -19.12 4.46 -20.00
N ALA A 282 -17.80 4.46 -20.13
CA ALA A 282 -17.06 5.31 -21.06
C ALA A 282 -15.75 4.62 -21.47
N ASP A 283 -15.27 4.95 -22.64
CA ASP A 283 -13.95 4.57 -23.14
C ASP A 283 -13.25 5.76 -23.80
N ALA A 284 -11.94 5.72 -23.82
CA ALA A 284 -11.14 6.79 -24.42
C ALA A 284 -9.89 6.25 -25.09
N ASP A 285 -9.49 6.95 -26.16
CA ASP A 285 -8.19 6.84 -26.80
C ASP A 285 -7.49 8.20 -26.76
N ALA A 286 -6.20 8.19 -26.46
CA ALA A 286 -5.40 9.41 -26.39
C ALA A 286 -4.03 9.26 -27.06
N LEU A 287 -3.54 10.38 -27.57
CA LEU A 287 -2.17 10.56 -28.02
C LEU A 287 -1.44 11.42 -26.99
N PHE A 288 -0.37 10.90 -26.48
CA PHE A 288 0.60 11.61 -25.65
C PHE A 288 1.92 11.80 -26.40
N ILE A 289 2.61 12.92 -26.16
CA ILE A 289 3.90 13.22 -26.78
C ILE A 289 5.00 13.27 -25.71
N GLU A 290 5.88 12.29 -25.74
CA GLU A 290 7.00 12.21 -24.79
C GLU A 290 7.90 13.45 -24.90
N ARG A 291 8.22 14.05 -23.75
CA ARG A 291 9.17 15.16 -23.68
C ARG A 291 10.59 14.65 -23.86
N VAL A 292 11.35 15.28 -24.72
CA VAL A 292 12.79 15.07 -24.79
C VAL A 292 13.39 15.75 -23.56
N THR A 293 13.89 14.97 -22.61
CA THR A 293 14.74 15.52 -21.56
C THR A 293 16.10 15.79 -22.19
N THR A 294 16.37 17.05 -22.57
CA THR A 294 17.75 17.47 -22.82
C THR A 294 18.48 17.33 -21.48
N PRO A 295 19.66 16.65 -21.43
CA PRO A 295 20.47 16.69 -20.22
C PRO A 295 20.72 18.16 -19.88
N SER A 296 20.43 18.56 -18.64
CA SER A 296 20.85 19.87 -18.14
C SER A 296 22.36 19.97 -18.26
N ALA A 297 22.81 20.96 -19.03
CA ALA A 297 24.21 21.30 -19.16
C ALA A 297 24.81 21.71 -17.80
#